data_0494c35821e93d0dc3cdeccc42db43d9
#
_entry.id   0494c35821e93d0dc3cdeccc42db43d9
#
_cell.length_a   1.000
_cell.length_b   1.000
_cell.length_c   1.000
_cell.angle_alpha   90.00
_cell.angle_beta   90.00
_cell.angle_gamma   90.00
#
_symmetry.space_group_name_H-M   'P 1'
#
loop_
_entity.id
_entity.type
_entity.pdbx_description
1 polymer ?
#
loop_
_entity_poly.entity_id
_entity_poly.type
_entity_poly.pdbx_seq_one_letter_code
_entity_poly.pdbx_strand_id
1 'polypeptide(L)'
;MKELMKKSHERENQEMNDKIAVCLGKGGQRDMAEAFCRRTGAQLQDKPGDFLTVRFDSRGVSLSGFGLTYQGDFVETMLHRVTRGRLQHEMLVKAVKSDKEGRKAIDATAGMGEDAFLLAAQGYEVTLYEQNPVIAALLKDAIRRAKKNMELKDIAGRMKVIEGNSVDHLHQPFANVMLKRD
;
A
#
# COMPACT_ATOMS: atom_id res chain seq x y z
N MET A 1 -26.80 -12.57 -4.00
CA MET A 1 -26.00 -11.56 -4.73
C MET A 1 -24.61 -11.34 -4.11
N LYS A 2 -24.49 -11.03 -2.79
CA LYS A 2 -23.18 -10.84 -2.10
C LYS A 2 -22.25 -12.07 -2.20
N GLU A 3 -22.80 -13.28 -2.08
CA GLU A 3 -22.00 -14.52 -2.11
C GLU A 3 -21.48 -14.89 -3.52
N LEU A 4 -22.25 -14.54 -4.55
CA LEU A 4 -21.81 -14.67 -5.95
C LEU A 4 -20.69 -13.69 -6.30
N MET A 5 -20.79 -12.45 -5.83
CA MET A 5 -19.75 -11.44 -6.00
C MET A 5 -18.47 -11.80 -5.24
N LYS A 6 -18.59 -12.38 -4.04
CA LYS A 6 -17.44 -12.87 -3.27
C LYS A 6 -16.73 -14.01 -3.99
N LYS A 7 -17.48 -14.99 -4.53
CA LYS A 7 -16.90 -16.09 -5.30
C LYS A 7 -16.26 -15.65 -6.64
N SER A 8 -16.80 -14.63 -7.31
CA SER A 8 -16.17 -14.10 -8.52
C SER A 8 -14.85 -13.40 -8.20
N HIS A 9 -14.80 -12.60 -7.13
CA HIS A 9 -13.56 -11.93 -6.65
C HIS A 9 -12.50 -12.95 -6.20
N GLU A 10 -12.92 -14.02 -5.53
CA GLU A 10 -12.00 -15.10 -5.13
C GLU A 10 -11.40 -15.83 -6.33
N ARG A 11 -12.19 -16.05 -7.40
CA ARG A 11 -11.70 -16.66 -8.64
C ARG A 11 -10.75 -15.74 -9.41
N GLU A 12 -11.09 -14.45 -9.56
CA GLU A 12 -10.22 -13.46 -10.21
C GLU A 12 -8.89 -13.30 -9.48
N ASN A 13 -8.92 -13.28 -8.15
CA ASN A 13 -7.70 -13.26 -7.34
C ASN A 13 -6.87 -14.54 -7.50
N GLN A 14 -7.51 -15.72 -7.60
CA GLN A 14 -6.81 -16.97 -7.81
C GLN A 14 -6.16 -17.03 -9.20
N GLU A 15 -6.88 -16.65 -10.26
CA GLU A 15 -6.32 -16.59 -11.63
C GLU A 15 -5.16 -15.58 -11.73
N MET A 16 -5.22 -14.48 -11.00
CA MET A 16 -4.13 -13.51 -10.95
C MET A 16 -2.93 -14.07 -10.19
N ASN A 17 -3.14 -14.78 -9.09
CA ASN A 17 -2.06 -15.38 -8.29
C ASN A 17 -1.32 -16.48 -9.05
N ASP A 18 -2.02 -17.23 -9.91
CA ASP A 18 -1.40 -18.29 -10.75
C ASP A 18 -0.43 -17.70 -11.80
N LYS A 19 -0.54 -16.40 -12.09
CA LYS A 19 0.31 -15.68 -13.06
C LYS A 19 1.44 -14.88 -12.41
N ILE A 20 1.52 -14.89 -11.08
CA ILE A 20 2.51 -14.11 -10.33
C ILE A 20 3.56 -15.05 -9.75
N ALA A 21 4.80 -14.89 -10.16
CA ALA A 21 5.94 -15.52 -9.52
C ALA A 21 6.40 -14.71 -8.30
N VAL A 22 6.91 -15.40 -7.28
CA VAL A 22 7.55 -14.76 -6.12
C VAL A 22 9.00 -15.19 -6.09
N CYS A 23 9.92 -14.23 -6.03
CA CYS A 23 11.36 -14.51 -6.02
C CYS A 23 12.08 -13.82 -4.87
N LEU A 24 13.13 -14.47 -4.37
CA LEU A 24 14.11 -13.86 -3.48
C LEU A 24 15.29 -13.32 -4.27
N GLY A 25 15.60 -12.03 -4.06
CA GLY A 25 16.86 -11.46 -4.48
C GLY A 25 17.92 -11.49 -3.39
N LYS A 26 19.13 -11.01 -3.71
CA LYS A 26 20.24 -10.94 -2.75
C LYS A 26 19.85 -10.08 -1.53
N GLY A 27 20.03 -10.65 -0.34
CA GLY A 27 19.70 -9.98 0.92
C GLY A 27 18.19 -9.79 1.17
N GLY A 28 17.36 -10.49 0.44
CA GLY A 28 15.90 -10.46 0.62
C GLY A 28 15.47 -11.13 1.93
N GLN A 29 14.37 -10.62 2.49
CA GLN A 29 13.78 -11.16 3.72
C GLN A 29 12.90 -12.37 3.38
N ARG A 30 13.43 -13.56 3.57
CA ARG A 30 12.73 -14.82 3.27
C ARG A 30 11.39 -14.93 3.99
N ASP A 31 11.34 -14.55 5.26
CA ASP A 31 10.12 -14.62 6.07
C ASP A 31 8.98 -13.78 5.48
N MET A 32 9.30 -12.61 4.92
CA MET A 32 8.32 -11.75 4.25
C MET A 32 7.82 -12.38 2.95
N ALA A 33 8.71 -12.96 2.14
CA ALA A 33 8.34 -13.64 0.91
C ALA A 33 7.46 -14.86 1.19
N GLU A 34 7.83 -15.68 2.15
CA GLU A 34 7.05 -16.86 2.57
C GLU A 34 5.70 -16.47 3.17
N ALA A 35 5.64 -15.39 3.98
CA ALA A 35 4.38 -14.86 4.49
C ALA A 35 3.47 -14.35 3.36
N PHE A 36 4.05 -13.72 2.35
CA PHE A 36 3.32 -13.33 1.14
C PHE A 36 2.78 -14.55 0.39
N CYS A 37 3.62 -15.56 0.15
CA CYS A 37 3.22 -16.82 -0.50
C CYS A 37 2.07 -17.51 0.25
N ARG A 38 2.17 -17.63 1.58
CA ARG A 38 1.09 -18.24 2.39
C ARG A 38 -0.25 -17.52 2.28
N ARG A 39 -0.24 -16.17 2.16
CA ARG A 39 -1.47 -15.39 2.04
C ARG A 39 -2.09 -15.46 0.65
N THR A 40 -1.26 -15.50 -0.37
CA THR A 40 -1.69 -15.40 -1.78
C THR A 40 -1.87 -16.75 -2.45
N GLY A 41 -1.30 -17.81 -1.90
CA GLY A 41 -1.20 -19.11 -2.57
C GLY A 41 -0.08 -19.17 -3.63
N ALA A 42 0.63 -18.06 -3.87
CA ALA A 42 1.76 -18.03 -4.81
C ALA A 42 2.93 -18.87 -4.30
N GLN A 43 3.76 -19.36 -5.23
CA GLN A 43 4.92 -20.17 -4.89
C GLN A 43 6.21 -19.37 -5.00
N LEU A 44 7.11 -19.58 -4.01
CA LEU A 44 8.45 -19.03 -4.06
C LEU A 44 9.26 -19.80 -5.11
N GLN A 45 9.86 -19.07 -6.04
CA GLN A 45 10.64 -19.62 -7.16
C GLN A 45 12.07 -19.08 -7.14
N ASP A 46 12.99 -19.83 -7.73
CA ASP A 46 14.41 -19.43 -7.83
C ASP A 46 14.63 -18.38 -8.93
N LYS A 47 13.74 -18.33 -9.93
CA LYS A 47 13.84 -17.44 -11.09
C LYS A 47 12.57 -16.61 -11.26
N PRO A 48 12.68 -15.41 -11.87
CA PRO A 48 11.51 -14.64 -12.28
C PRO A 48 10.59 -15.45 -13.18
N GLY A 49 9.28 -15.21 -13.06
CA GLY A 49 8.28 -15.78 -13.96
C GLY A 49 8.23 -15.05 -15.30
N ASP A 50 7.52 -15.66 -16.26
CA ASP A 50 7.40 -15.12 -17.64
C ASP A 50 6.54 -13.85 -17.72
N PHE A 51 5.66 -13.62 -16.73
CA PHE A 51 4.73 -12.47 -16.73
C PHE A 51 5.10 -11.47 -15.63
N LEU A 52 4.56 -11.66 -14.43
CA LEU A 52 4.76 -10.77 -13.30
C LEU A 52 5.56 -11.49 -12.19
N THR A 53 6.49 -10.77 -11.60
CA THR A 53 7.30 -11.27 -10.49
C THR A 53 7.28 -10.28 -9.35
N VAL A 54 6.83 -10.71 -8.17
CA VAL A 54 7.03 -9.99 -6.91
C VAL A 54 8.38 -10.41 -6.33
N ARG A 55 9.30 -9.47 -6.24
CA ARG A 55 10.67 -9.72 -5.79
C ARG A 55 10.90 -9.12 -4.42
N PHE A 56 11.47 -9.91 -3.53
CA PHE A 56 11.93 -9.49 -2.21
C PHE A 56 13.45 -9.48 -2.20
N ASP A 57 14.08 -8.31 -2.09
CA ASP A 57 15.55 -8.19 -2.01
C ASP A 57 15.98 -7.16 -0.96
N SER A 58 17.30 -6.86 -0.88
CA SER A 58 17.84 -5.91 0.09
C SER A 58 17.30 -4.49 -0.06
N ARG A 59 16.79 -4.12 -1.25
CA ARG A 59 16.19 -2.81 -1.51
C ARG A 59 14.71 -2.76 -1.09
N GLY A 60 14.08 -3.91 -0.89
CA GLY A 60 12.68 -4.03 -0.50
C GLY A 60 11.86 -4.91 -1.43
N VAL A 61 10.58 -4.59 -1.56
CA VAL A 61 9.62 -5.30 -2.42
C VAL A 61 9.44 -4.55 -3.73
N SER A 62 9.56 -5.25 -4.84
CA SER A 62 9.31 -4.71 -6.18
C SER A 62 8.45 -5.66 -7.01
N LEU A 63 7.72 -5.11 -7.97
CA LEU A 63 6.98 -5.84 -9.00
C LEU A 63 7.68 -5.63 -10.34
N SER A 64 8.01 -6.70 -11.04
CA SER A 64 8.61 -6.64 -12.37
C SER A 64 7.83 -7.48 -13.37
N GLY A 65 7.83 -7.05 -14.61
CA GLY A 65 7.21 -7.74 -15.74
C GLY A 65 7.29 -6.89 -17.00
N PHE A 66 7.24 -7.52 -18.15
CA PHE A 66 7.23 -6.83 -19.47
C PHE A 66 8.39 -5.83 -19.64
N GLY A 67 9.56 -6.13 -19.09
CA GLY A 67 10.74 -5.26 -19.16
C GLY A 67 10.71 -4.06 -18.18
N LEU A 68 9.66 -3.91 -17.37
CA LEU A 68 9.52 -2.84 -16.40
C LEU A 68 9.70 -3.37 -14.98
N THR A 69 10.15 -2.49 -14.07
CA THR A 69 10.18 -2.77 -12.64
C THR A 69 9.60 -1.58 -11.90
N TYR A 70 8.67 -1.87 -10.98
CA TYR A 70 8.04 -0.89 -10.12
C TYR A 70 8.36 -1.19 -8.66
N GLN A 71 8.72 -0.15 -7.92
CA GLN A 71 8.89 -0.18 -6.47
C GLN A 71 8.34 1.13 -5.91
N GLY A 72 7.40 1.05 -4.96
CA GLY A 72 6.92 2.26 -4.29
C GLY A 72 8.04 2.92 -3.49
N ASP A 73 8.22 4.23 -3.61
CA ASP A 73 9.24 4.95 -2.85
C ASP A 73 8.77 6.37 -2.46
N PHE A 74 8.39 6.53 -1.19
CA PHE A 74 7.97 7.84 -0.67
C PHE A 74 9.13 8.84 -0.56
N VAL A 75 10.37 8.38 -0.46
CA VAL A 75 11.53 9.30 -0.45
C VAL A 75 11.65 9.95 -1.82
N GLU A 76 11.54 9.18 -2.88
CA GLU A 76 11.61 9.68 -4.25
C GLU A 76 10.39 10.55 -4.59
N THR A 77 9.17 10.07 -4.28
CA THR A 77 7.93 10.70 -4.76
C THR A 77 7.41 11.81 -3.86
N MET A 78 7.59 11.71 -2.54
CA MET A 78 6.89 12.55 -1.57
C MET A 78 7.80 13.49 -0.77
N LEU A 79 9.10 13.15 -0.59
CA LEU A 79 10.00 13.97 0.24
C LEU A 79 9.97 15.45 -0.18
N HIS A 80 10.11 15.70 -1.46
CA HIS A 80 10.10 17.06 -2.01
C HIS A 80 8.76 17.79 -1.82
N ARG A 81 7.63 17.07 -1.88
CA ARG A 81 6.28 17.64 -1.70
C ARG A 81 6.04 18.05 -0.25
N VAL A 82 6.54 17.26 0.71
CA VAL A 82 6.30 17.52 2.13
C VAL A 82 7.29 18.51 2.75
N THR A 83 8.54 18.58 2.25
CA THR A 83 9.59 19.45 2.82
C THR A 83 9.57 20.88 2.31
N ARG A 84 9.04 21.14 1.10
CA ARG A 84 9.04 22.47 0.48
C ARG A 84 7.82 23.34 0.80
N GLY A 85 7.05 23.04 1.84
CA GLY A 85 5.92 23.88 2.28
C GLY A 85 4.75 23.95 1.32
N ARG A 86 4.66 23.02 0.33
CA ARG A 86 3.61 22.99 -0.69
C ARG A 86 2.36 22.22 -0.29
N LEU A 87 2.40 21.50 0.83
CA LEU A 87 1.27 20.68 1.31
C LEU A 87 -0.04 21.46 1.42
N GLN A 88 0.01 22.71 1.89
CA GLN A 88 -1.17 23.55 2.02
C GLN A 88 -1.83 23.90 0.68
N HIS A 89 -1.16 23.71 -0.44
CA HIS A 89 -1.67 23.94 -1.79
C HIS A 89 -2.32 22.69 -2.39
N GLU A 90 -2.10 21.51 -1.80
CA GLU A 90 -2.71 20.27 -2.24
C GLU A 90 -4.23 20.33 -2.07
N MET A 91 -4.96 20.03 -3.15
CA MET A 91 -6.43 20.10 -3.15
C MET A 91 -7.04 19.16 -2.10
N LEU A 92 -6.48 17.96 -1.95
CA LEU A 92 -6.89 16.98 -0.96
C LEU A 92 -6.77 17.55 0.46
N VAL A 93 -5.64 18.15 0.78
CA VAL A 93 -5.37 18.74 2.10
C VAL A 93 -6.36 19.86 2.40
N LYS A 94 -6.69 20.69 1.40
CA LYS A 94 -7.71 21.75 1.53
C LYS A 94 -9.10 21.18 1.77
N ALA A 95 -9.45 20.09 1.08
CA ALA A 95 -10.78 19.47 1.16
C ALA A 95 -11.03 18.78 2.52
N VAL A 96 -9.99 18.25 3.15
CA VAL A 96 -10.09 17.46 4.41
C VAL A 96 -9.71 18.28 5.65
N LYS A 97 -9.48 19.58 5.52
CA LYS A 97 -9.05 20.45 6.61
C LYS A 97 -10.00 20.34 7.81
N SER A 98 -9.44 19.92 8.94
CA SER A 98 -10.14 19.82 10.23
C SER A 98 -9.34 20.54 11.30
N ASP A 99 -10.02 21.36 12.11
CA ASP A 99 -9.43 22.09 13.23
C ASP A 99 -9.42 21.27 14.53
N LYS A 100 -9.87 20.00 14.48
CA LYS A 100 -9.96 19.14 15.66
C LYS A 100 -8.61 18.45 15.97
N GLU A 101 -8.28 18.35 17.23
CA GLU A 101 -7.21 17.46 17.70
C GLU A 101 -7.55 15.98 17.43
N GLY A 102 -6.51 15.12 17.31
CA GLY A 102 -6.70 13.69 17.09
C GLY A 102 -7.30 13.33 15.73
N ARG A 103 -6.85 14.00 14.68
CA ARG A 103 -7.34 13.78 13.31
C ARG A 103 -7.13 12.34 12.86
N LYS A 104 -8.21 11.69 12.44
CA LYS A 104 -8.18 10.34 11.85
C LYS A 104 -8.75 10.39 10.44
N ALA A 105 -8.13 9.65 9.53
CA ALA A 105 -8.61 9.50 8.16
C ALA A 105 -8.59 8.01 7.76
N ILE A 106 -9.45 7.66 6.82
CA ILE A 106 -9.46 6.35 6.19
C ILE A 106 -9.29 6.57 4.70
N ASP A 107 -8.31 5.89 4.14
CA ASP A 107 -8.17 5.72 2.70
C ASP A 107 -8.71 4.32 2.35
N ALA A 108 -9.87 4.30 1.70
CA ALA A 108 -10.59 3.05 1.44
C ALA A 108 -10.07 2.29 0.21
N THR A 109 -9.22 2.93 -0.60
CA THR A 109 -8.62 2.39 -1.83
C THR A 109 -7.19 2.89 -1.96
N ALA A 110 -6.34 2.44 -1.06
CA ALA A 110 -5.04 3.07 -0.81
C ALA A 110 -4.08 3.08 -2.00
N GLY A 111 -4.12 2.05 -2.86
CA GLY A 111 -3.14 1.93 -3.94
C GLY A 111 -1.71 2.06 -3.41
N MET A 112 -0.94 3.01 -3.94
CA MET A 112 0.41 3.28 -3.46
C MET A 112 0.50 4.27 -2.29
N GLY A 113 -0.64 4.77 -1.81
CA GLY A 113 -0.75 5.53 -0.56
C GLY A 113 -0.24 6.97 -0.61
N GLU A 114 -0.12 7.58 -1.78
CA GLU A 114 0.39 8.96 -1.89
C GLU A 114 -0.57 9.97 -1.24
N ASP A 115 -1.87 9.82 -1.45
CA ASP A 115 -2.89 10.68 -0.85
C ASP A 115 -2.92 10.51 0.67
N ALA A 116 -2.86 9.27 1.16
CA ALA A 116 -2.75 8.97 2.58
C ALA A 116 -1.47 9.56 3.19
N PHE A 117 -0.36 9.56 2.44
CA PHE A 117 0.89 10.17 2.88
C PHE A 117 0.76 11.70 3.05
N LEU A 118 0.06 12.38 2.15
CA LEU A 118 -0.22 13.83 2.28
C LEU A 118 -1.06 14.13 3.52
N LEU A 119 -2.07 13.31 3.82
CA LEU A 119 -2.88 13.43 5.03
C LEU A 119 -2.04 13.18 6.29
N ALA A 120 -1.21 12.14 6.28
CA ALA A 120 -0.30 11.85 7.39
C ALA A 120 0.70 12.99 7.62
N ALA A 121 1.18 13.65 6.56
CA ALA A 121 2.03 14.83 6.65
C ALA A 121 1.31 16.04 7.28
N GLN A 122 -0.03 16.10 7.19
CA GLN A 122 -0.86 17.10 7.88
C GLN A 122 -1.22 16.70 9.32
N GLY A 123 -0.66 15.59 9.82
CA GLY A 123 -0.87 15.14 11.19
C GLY A 123 -2.06 14.20 11.39
N TYR A 124 -2.64 13.65 10.31
CA TYR A 124 -3.68 12.64 10.44
C TYR A 124 -3.08 11.26 10.74
N GLU A 125 -3.73 10.52 11.64
CA GLU A 125 -3.57 9.07 11.73
C GLU A 125 -4.39 8.42 10.63
N VAL A 126 -3.74 7.78 9.66
CA VAL A 126 -4.39 7.28 8.45
C VAL A 126 -4.43 5.76 8.45
N THR A 127 -5.64 5.20 8.32
CA THR A 127 -5.84 3.77 8.07
C THR A 127 -6.08 3.58 6.57
N LEU A 128 -5.23 2.76 5.94
CA LEU A 128 -5.25 2.48 4.51
C LEU A 128 -5.75 1.07 4.25
N TYR A 129 -6.76 0.93 3.41
CA TYR A 129 -7.25 -0.37 2.96
C TYR A 129 -6.77 -0.63 1.54
N GLU A 130 -6.17 -1.80 1.32
CA GLU A 130 -5.77 -2.26 0.00
C GLU A 130 -6.10 -3.74 -0.16
N GLN A 131 -6.96 -4.06 -1.13
CA GLN A 131 -7.42 -5.43 -1.35
C GLN A 131 -6.48 -6.26 -2.22
N ASN A 132 -5.71 -5.61 -3.11
CA ASN A 132 -4.75 -6.32 -3.93
C ASN A 132 -3.50 -6.66 -3.10
N PRO A 133 -3.17 -7.95 -2.90
CA PRO A 133 -2.07 -8.36 -2.02
C PRO A 133 -0.70 -7.90 -2.52
N VAL A 134 -0.52 -7.75 -3.84
CA VAL A 134 0.74 -7.26 -4.42
C VAL A 134 0.92 -5.78 -4.11
N ILE A 135 -0.11 -4.97 -4.37
CA ILE A 135 -0.08 -3.53 -4.07
C ILE A 135 0.09 -3.31 -2.58
N ALA A 136 -0.64 -4.06 -1.74
CA ALA A 136 -0.49 -4.00 -0.29
C ALA A 136 0.94 -4.33 0.18
N ALA A 137 1.62 -5.31 -0.46
CA ALA A 137 3.00 -5.65 -0.14
C ALA A 137 3.98 -4.52 -0.53
N LEU A 138 3.81 -3.94 -1.71
CA LEU A 138 4.60 -2.79 -2.17
C LEU A 138 4.41 -1.58 -1.25
N LEU A 139 3.17 -1.25 -0.90
CA LEU A 139 2.82 -0.15 -0.01
C LEU A 139 3.39 -0.33 1.40
N LYS A 140 3.22 -1.51 1.99
CA LYS A 140 3.79 -1.85 3.32
C LYS A 140 5.32 -1.69 3.33
N ASP A 141 5.98 -2.12 2.25
CA ASP A 141 7.42 -1.97 2.10
C ASP A 141 7.84 -0.50 1.93
N ALA A 142 7.13 0.27 1.10
CA ALA A 142 7.39 1.70 0.92
C ALA A 142 7.29 2.46 2.26
N ILE A 143 6.24 2.20 3.06
CA ILE A 143 6.07 2.77 4.39
C ILE A 143 7.23 2.33 5.33
N ARG A 144 7.59 1.04 5.31
CA ARG A 144 8.69 0.50 6.12
C ARG A 144 10.02 1.20 5.79
N ARG A 145 10.29 1.48 4.51
CA ARG A 145 11.49 2.22 4.09
C ARG A 145 11.41 3.69 4.47
N ALA A 146 10.26 4.34 4.29
CA ALA A 146 10.06 5.73 4.69
C ALA A 146 10.26 5.94 6.20
N LYS A 147 9.89 4.97 7.06
CA LYS A 147 10.16 5.01 8.52
C LYS A 147 11.65 5.04 8.88
N LYS A 148 12.54 4.67 7.96
CA LYS A 148 13.99 4.74 8.16
C LYS A 148 14.60 6.10 7.74
N ASN A 149 13.85 6.91 7.00
CA ASN A 149 14.26 8.25 6.59
C ASN A 149 13.95 9.25 7.69
N MET A 150 14.92 10.10 8.07
CA MET A 150 14.80 11.03 9.20
C MET A 150 13.66 12.06 9.03
N GLU A 151 13.39 12.48 7.80
CA GLU A 151 12.36 13.48 7.50
C GLU A 151 10.97 12.88 7.35
N LEU A 152 10.87 11.59 6.96
CA LEU A 152 9.60 10.92 6.66
C LEU A 152 9.13 9.98 7.78
N LYS A 153 9.96 9.62 8.74
CA LYS A 153 9.66 8.60 9.75
C LYS A 153 8.39 8.88 10.54
N ASP A 154 8.18 10.12 10.95
CA ASP A 154 7.02 10.50 11.76
C ASP A 154 5.72 10.53 10.91
N ILE A 155 5.84 10.93 9.65
CA ILE A 155 4.74 10.88 8.68
C ILE A 155 4.34 9.43 8.42
N ALA A 156 5.31 8.59 8.03
CA ALA A 156 5.09 7.18 7.78
C ALA A 156 4.63 6.42 9.03
N GLY A 157 4.99 6.90 10.21
CA GLY A 157 4.55 6.37 11.51
C GLY A 157 3.05 6.44 11.71
N ARG A 158 2.38 7.47 11.15
CA ARG A 158 0.93 7.68 11.22
C ARG A 158 0.13 6.83 10.22
N MET A 159 0.79 6.05 9.37
CA MET A 159 0.14 5.25 8.32
C MET A 159 0.03 3.78 8.73
N LYS A 160 -1.19 3.25 8.73
CA LYS A 160 -1.49 1.83 9.05
C LYS A 160 -2.19 1.16 7.88
N VAL A 161 -1.53 0.18 7.25
CA VAL A 161 -2.11 -0.59 6.13
C VAL A 161 -2.85 -1.81 6.64
N ILE A 162 -4.09 -1.96 6.20
CA ILE A 162 -4.92 -3.15 6.36
C ILE A 162 -5.12 -3.75 4.97
N GLU A 163 -4.64 -4.99 4.79
CA GLU A 163 -4.87 -5.74 3.56
C GLU A 163 -6.28 -6.34 3.59
N GLY A 164 -7.10 -5.98 2.63
CA GLY A 164 -8.48 -6.41 2.53
C GLY A 164 -9.39 -5.37 1.91
N ASN A 165 -10.64 -5.78 1.69
CA ASN A 165 -11.66 -4.89 1.15
C ASN A 165 -12.18 -3.95 2.26
N SER A 166 -12.12 -2.66 2.02
CA SER A 166 -12.60 -1.63 2.95
C SER A 166 -14.08 -1.80 3.29
N VAL A 167 -14.91 -2.27 2.36
CA VAL A 167 -16.34 -2.47 2.56
C VAL A 167 -16.64 -3.48 3.67
N ASP A 168 -15.77 -4.47 3.86
CA ASP A 168 -15.94 -5.49 4.90
C ASP A 168 -15.65 -4.94 6.32
N HIS A 169 -14.95 -3.82 6.41
CA HIS A 169 -14.48 -3.21 7.65
C HIS A 169 -15.20 -1.90 8.03
N LEU A 170 -15.87 -1.24 7.06
CA LEU A 170 -16.51 0.07 7.25
C LEU A 170 -17.95 -0.03 7.76
N HIS A 171 -18.22 -0.89 8.74
CA HIS A 171 -19.55 -1.04 9.35
C HIS A 171 -19.82 -0.10 10.53
N GLN A 172 -18.86 0.75 10.91
CA GLN A 172 -19.01 1.71 12.01
C GLN A 172 -19.11 3.15 11.50
N PRO A 173 -19.89 4.03 12.14
CA PRO A 173 -19.94 5.44 11.77
C PRO A 173 -18.60 6.08 12.13
N PHE A 174 -17.82 6.43 11.11
CA PHE A 174 -16.60 7.21 11.27
C PHE A 174 -16.93 8.69 11.11
N ALA A 175 -16.44 9.52 12.01
CA ALA A 175 -16.70 10.95 11.99
C ALA A 175 -16.02 11.70 10.82
N ASN A 176 -14.98 11.10 10.21
CA ASN A 176 -14.27 11.67 9.05
C ASN A 176 -13.77 10.53 8.16
N VAL A 177 -14.62 10.07 7.24
CA VAL A 177 -14.25 9.10 6.20
C VAL A 177 -14.03 9.86 4.90
N MET A 178 -12.83 9.76 4.36
CA MET A 178 -12.56 10.13 3.00
C MET A 178 -12.68 8.88 2.12
N LEU A 179 -13.75 8.80 1.34
CA LEU A 179 -13.91 7.77 0.33
C LEU A 179 -13.35 8.32 -0.98
N LYS A 180 -12.23 7.81 -1.42
CA LYS A 180 -11.80 7.95 -2.80
C LYS A 180 -12.61 6.93 -3.61
N ARG A 181 -13.42 7.42 -4.54
CA ARG A 181 -14.04 6.60 -5.60
C ARG A 181 -13.26 6.85 -6.87
N ASP A 182 -12.76 5.78 -7.45
CA ASP A 182 -12.29 5.77 -8.83
C ASP A 182 -13.49 5.82 -9.78
#